data_8cd68ebf62afc99b153544c833067bfe
#
_entry.id   8cd68ebf62afc99b153544c833067bfe
#
_cell.length_a   1.000
_cell.length_b   1.000
_cell.length_c   1.000
_cell.angle_alpha   90.00
_cell.angle_beta   90.00
_cell.angle_gamma   90.00
#
_symmetry.space_group_name_H-M   'P 1'
#
loop_
_entity.id
_entity.type
_entity.pdbx_description
1 polymer ?
#
loop_
_entity_poly.entity_id
_entity_poly.type
_entity_poly.pdbx_seq_one_letter_code
_entity_poly.pdbx_strand_id
1 'polypeptide(L)'
;AEQWIGAYQKELQELEANRTLLEQQLEGKERKDTEQIAREIKEASGELEEIRKEYMKLHNTNERNREIRDNLKRNFEKNSGLQKQYEIVGNLSKTANGNLSGSAKLDFETYIQRQYFRQIIRAANKRLVRMTSGEFILQCRDVEKLGSQGQAGLDLDVYHMATDTVRDVKTLSGGESFMAALSMALGLSDIVQNTAGAIHLDTMFIDEGFGSLDDVSRDQAIRVLNDLADKDRLIGIISHVNELKEQIDHKLVVKKNEKGSSVSWSL
;
A
#
# COMPACT_ATOMS: atom_id res chain seq x y z
N ALA A 1 -26.62 -42.02 115.80
CA ALA A 1 -27.01 -40.66 115.37
C ALA A 1 -25.82 -39.71 115.21
N GLU A 2 -24.89 -39.67 116.19
CA GLU A 2 -23.72 -38.74 116.17
C GLU A 2 -22.77 -38.90 114.99
N GLN A 3 -22.42 -40.10 114.48
CA GLN A 3 -21.61 -40.36 113.36
C GLN A 3 -22.24 -39.83 112.03
N TRP A 4 -23.52 -39.81 111.90
CA TRP A 4 -24.27 -39.34 110.77
C TRP A 4 -24.29 -37.81 110.72
N ILE A 5 -24.38 -37.16 111.82
CA ILE A 5 -24.32 -35.71 111.95
C ILE A 5 -22.92 -35.20 111.60
N GLY A 6 -21.90 -35.89 112.10
CA GLY A 6 -20.50 -35.55 111.72
C GLY A 6 -20.19 -35.71 110.26
N ALA A 7 -20.69 -36.76 109.61
CA ALA A 7 -20.49 -36.95 108.15
C ALA A 7 -21.23 -35.85 107.39
N TYR A 8 -22.43 -35.50 107.73
CA TYR A 8 -23.18 -34.45 107.09
C TYR A 8 -22.56 -33.05 107.30
N GLN A 9 -22.06 -32.75 108.52
CA GLN A 9 -21.33 -31.52 108.75
C GLN A 9 -20.05 -31.39 107.90
N LYS A 10 -19.35 -32.47 107.70
CA LYS A 10 -18.16 -32.47 106.83
C LYS A 10 -18.51 -32.24 105.38
N GLU A 11 -19.51 -32.90 104.89
CA GLU A 11 -20.00 -32.70 103.50
C GLU A 11 -20.51 -31.27 103.29
N LEU A 12 -21.19 -30.68 104.27
CA LEU A 12 -21.66 -29.29 104.23
C LEU A 12 -20.46 -28.32 104.16
N GLN A 13 -19.41 -28.57 105.00
CA GLN A 13 -18.21 -27.74 104.97
C GLN A 13 -17.45 -27.86 103.62
N GLU A 14 -17.41 -29.04 103.04
CA GLU A 14 -16.80 -29.23 101.72
C GLU A 14 -17.57 -28.51 100.57
N LEU A 15 -18.91 -28.55 100.69
CA LEU A 15 -19.77 -27.85 99.76
C LEU A 15 -19.65 -26.31 99.86
N GLU A 16 -19.59 -25.80 101.11
CA GLU A 16 -19.40 -24.37 101.36
C GLU A 16 -18.00 -23.89 100.88
N ALA A 17 -16.94 -24.69 101.08
CA ALA A 17 -15.59 -24.36 100.59
C ALA A 17 -15.58 -24.34 99.07
N ASN A 18 -16.21 -25.33 98.44
CA ASN A 18 -16.30 -25.38 96.99
C ASN A 18 -17.10 -24.21 96.42
N ARG A 19 -18.21 -23.86 97.11
CA ARG A 19 -19.01 -22.68 96.69
C ARG A 19 -18.20 -21.39 96.77
N THR A 20 -17.47 -21.16 97.88
CA THR A 20 -16.65 -19.98 98.07
C THR A 20 -15.55 -19.89 97.04
N LEU A 21 -14.95 -21.05 96.70
CA LEU A 21 -13.91 -21.09 95.60
C LEU A 21 -14.51 -20.74 94.24
N LEU A 22 -15.71 -21.26 93.97
CA LEU A 22 -16.39 -20.96 92.69
C LEU A 22 -16.83 -19.49 92.62
N GLU A 23 -17.32 -18.91 93.77
CA GLU A 23 -17.65 -17.49 93.82
C GLU A 23 -16.42 -16.61 93.60
N GLN A 24 -15.25 -16.95 94.19
CA GLN A 24 -14.02 -16.24 93.93
C GLN A 24 -13.58 -16.37 92.48
N GLN A 25 -13.75 -17.52 91.85
CA GLN A 25 -13.40 -17.70 90.40
C GLN A 25 -14.33 -16.92 89.46
N LEU A 26 -15.54 -16.65 89.93
CA LEU A 26 -16.55 -15.88 89.17
C LEU A 26 -16.54 -14.40 89.49
N GLU A 27 -15.78 -13.97 90.51
CA GLU A 27 -15.70 -12.58 90.93
C GLU A 27 -15.14 -11.70 89.75
N GLY A 28 -15.93 -10.70 89.36
CA GLY A 28 -15.60 -9.79 88.21
C GLY A 28 -15.87 -10.38 86.85
N LYS A 29 -16.47 -11.59 86.76
CA LYS A 29 -16.89 -12.12 85.46
C LYS A 29 -18.38 -11.92 85.25
N GLU A 30 -18.72 -11.16 84.20
CA GLU A 30 -20.12 -11.07 83.80
C GLU A 30 -20.56 -12.40 83.12
N ARG A 31 -21.74 -12.85 83.46
CA ARG A 31 -22.33 -14.01 82.81
C ARG A 31 -22.63 -13.66 81.33
N LYS A 32 -21.82 -14.12 80.45
CA LYS A 32 -22.08 -13.97 79.02
C LYS A 32 -23.23 -14.90 78.62
N ASP A 33 -24.16 -14.36 77.85
CA ASP A 33 -25.24 -15.16 77.28
C ASP A 33 -24.64 -16.02 76.13
N THR A 34 -24.32 -17.26 76.48
CA THR A 34 -23.72 -18.22 75.53
C THR A 34 -24.68 -18.63 74.46
N GLU A 35 -26.01 -18.50 74.69
CA GLU A 35 -27.00 -18.80 73.63
C GLU A 35 -27.07 -17.68 72.60
N GLN A 36 -26.97 -16.43 73.05
CA GLN A 36 -26.92 -15.30 72.16
C GLN A 36 -25.67 -15.36 71.32
N ILE A 37 -24.46 -15.57 71.87
CA ILE A 37 -23.20 -15.71 71.18
C ILE A 37 -23.28 -16.90 70.22
N ALA A 38 -23.84 -18.02 70.54
CA ALA A 38 -24.03 -19.17 69.69
C ALA A 38 -24.91 -18.85 68.45
N ARG A 39 -25.96 -18.03 68.62
CA ARG A 39 -26.80 -17.54 67.52
C ARG A 39 -26.00 -16.60 66.56
N GLU A 40 -25.31 -15.62 67.16
CA GLU A 40 -24.50 -14.70 66.42
C GLU A 40 -23.38 -15.42 65.59
N ILE A 41 -22.72 -16.43 66.18
CA ILE A 41 -21.76 -17.28 65.53
C ILE A 41 -22.39 -18.04 64.34
N LYS A 42 -23.60 -18.60 64.57
CA LYS A 42 -24.31 -19.33 63.51
C LYS A 42 -24.74 -18.43 62.36
N GLU A 43 -25.24 -17.23 62.63
CA GLU A 43 -25.61 -16.24 61.61
C GLU A 43 -24.39 -15.78 60.86
N ALA A 44 -23.32 -15.37 61.55
CA ALA A 44 -22.06 -14.95 60.93
C ALA A 44 -21.40 -16.08 60.07
N SER A 45 -21.52 -17.33 60.54
CA SER A 45 -21.03 -18.48 59.77
C SER A 45 -21.85 -18.73 58.53
N GLY A 46 -23.20 -18.52 58.59
CA GLY A 46 -24.08 -18.57 57.42
C GLY A 46 -23.75 -17.51 56.37
N GLU A 47 -23.64 -16.26 56.85
CA GLU A 47 -23.23 -15.15 55.96
C GLU A 47 -21.87 -15.38 55.34
N LEU A 48 -20.90 -15.87 56.10
CA LEU A 48 -19.56 -16.18 55.59
C LEU A 48 -19.60 -17.27 54.50
N GLU A 49 -20.46 -18.27 54.67
CA GLU A 49 -20.60 -19.34 53.67
C GLU A 49 -21.24 -18.82 52.37
N GLU A 50 -22.24 -17.93 52.46
CA GLU A 50 -22.84 -17.29 51.28
C GLU A 50 -21.82 -16.40 50.55
N ILE A 51 -21.10 -15.55 51.28
CA ILE A 51 -20.06 -14.71 50.73
C ILE A 51 -18.97 -15.56 50.03
N ARG A 52 -18.57 -16.67 50.64
CA ARG A 52 -17.60 -17.60 50.04
C ARG A 52 -18.11 -18.23 48.75
N LYS A 53 -19.40 -18.62 48.71
CA LYS A 53 -20.01 -19.15 47.48
C LYS A 53 -20.04 -18.11 46.37
N GLU A 54 -20.40 -16.88 46.68
CA GLU A 54 -20.42 -15.78 45.74
C GLU A 54 -19.01 -15.41 45.27
N TYR A 55 -18.05 -15.32 46.19
CA TYR A 55 -16.64 -15.09 45.83
C TYR A 55 -16.10 -16.16 44.88
N MET A 56 -16.36 -17.45 45.16
CA MET A 56 -15.93 -18.54 44.30
C MET A 56 -16.56 -18.44 42.90
N LYS A 57 -17.85 -18.09 42.83
CA LYS A 57 -18.53 -17.88 41.55
C LYS A 57 -17.93 -16.74 40.74
N LEU A 58 -17.68 -15.61 41.41
CA LEU A 58 -17.04 -14.45 40.78
C LEU A 58 -15.60 -14.75 40.36
N HIS A 59 -14.85 -15.43 41.23
CA HIS A 59 -13.47 -15.81 40.93
C HIS A 59 -13.39 -16.72 39.69
N ASN A 60 -14.19 -17.77 39.64
CA ASN A 60 -14.25 -18.69 38.50
C ASN A 60 -14.68 -17.96 37.20
N THR A 61 -15.63 -17.04 37.30
CA THR A 61 -16.06 -16.22 36.17
C THR A 61 -14.94 -15.31 35.69
N ASN A 62 -14.20 -14.70 36.60
CA ASN A 62 -13.06 -13.83 36.26
C ASN A 62 -11.92 -14.61 35.60
N GLU A 63 -11.55 -15.77 36.14
CA GLU A 63 -10.53 -16.62 35.52
C GLU A 63 -10.94 -17.06 34.10
N ARG A 64 -12.18 -17.50 33.93
CA ARG A 64 -12.72 -17.85 32.61
C ARG A 64 -12.70 -16.66 31.67
N ASN A 65 -13.05 -15.48 32.12
CA ASN A 65 -13.02 -14.26 31.30
C ASN A 65 -11.59 -13.87 30.91
N ARG A 66 -10.63 -14.07 31.81
CA ARG A 66 -9.20 -13.87 31.51
C ARG A 66 -8.73 -14.81 30.41
N GLU A 67 -9.02 -16.09 30.50
CA GLU A 67 -8.66 -17.08 29.48
C GLU A 67 -9.30 -16.73 28.12
N ILE A 68 -10.59 -16.38 28.12
CA ILE A 68 -11.31 -15.97 26.91
C ILE A 68 -10.65 -14.73 26.31
N ARG A 69 -10.36 -13.72 27.11
CA ARG A 69 -9.70 -12.48 26.66
C ARG A 69 -8.34 -12.77 26.03
N ASP A 70 -7.52 -13.60 26.68
CA ASP A 70 -6.17 -13.91 26.20
C ASP A 70 -6.21 -14.78 24.93
N ASN A 71 -7.19 -15.64 24.79
CA ASN A 71 -7.46 -16.39 23.57
C ASN A 71 -7.94 -15.47 22.44
N LEU A 72 -8.87 -14.54 22.74
CA LEU A 72 -9.35 -13.56 21.76
C LEU A 72 -8.20 -12.65 21.28
N LYS A 73 -7.36 -12.19 22.21
CA LYS A 73 -6.20 -11.36 21.86
C LYS A 73 -5.25 -12.07 20.90
N ARG A 74 -4.88 -13.33 21.22
CA ARG A 74 -4.03 -14.16 20.34
C ARG A 74 -4.66 -14.39 18.97
N ASN A 75 -5.96 -14.70 18.93
CA ASN A 75 -6.67 -14.90 17.68
C ASN A 75 -6.78 -13.60 16.87
N PHE A 76 -7.00 -12.46 17.53
CA PHE A 76 -7.07 -11.16 16.88
C PHE A 76 -5.72 -10.78 16.26
N GLU A 77 -4.61 -10.96 16.99
CA GLU A 77 -3.26 -10.71 16.49
C GLU A 77 -2.93 -11.60 15.29
N LYS A 78 -3.26 -12.89 15.37
CA LYS A 78 -3.09 -13.83 14.26
C LYS A 78 -3.95 -13.48 13.06
N ASN A 79 -5.23 -13.15 13.26
CA ASN A 79 -6.14 -12.74 12.20
C ASN A 79 -5.71 -11.41 11.55
N SER A 80 -5.24 -10.44 12.34
CA SER A 80 -4.73 -9.18 11.80
C SER A 80 -3.53 -9.39 10.88
N GLY A 81 -2.61 -10.28 11.24
CA GLY A 81 -1.50 -10.68 10.39
C GLY A 81 -1.94 -11.36 9.09
N LEU A 82 -2.85 -12.33 9.21
CA LEU A 82 -3.42 -13.02 8.04
C LEU A 82 -4.23 -12.09 7.14
N GLN A 83 -4.97 -11.15 7.72
CA GLN A 83 -5.78 -10.20 6.96
C GLN A 83 -4.91 -9.25 6.13
N LYS A 84 -3.78 -8.78 6.68
CA LYS A 84 -2.80 -7.98 5.92
C LYS A 84 -2.21 -8.79 4.75
N GLN A 85 -1.83 -10.04 4.99
CA GLN A 85 -1.32 -10.92 3.92
C GLN A 85 -2.40 -11.18 2.87
N TYR A 86 -3.63 -11.47 3.28
CA TYR A 86 -4.76 -11.69 2.38
C TYR A 86 -5.08 -10.44 1.55
N GLU A 87 -4.99 -9.25 2.14
CA GLU A 87 -5.21 -7.99 1.43
C GLU A 87 -4.15 -7.77 0.34
N ILE A 88 -2.87 -8.02 0.65
CA ILE A 88 -1.78 -7.93 -0.33
C ILE A 88 -1.98 -8.95 -1.46
N VAL A 89 -2.17 -10.22 -1.13
CA VAL A 89 -2.36 -11.30 -2.12
C VAL A 89 -3.67 -11.11 -2.88
N GLY A 90 -4.74 -10.69 -2.20
CA GLY A 90 -6.03 -10.40 -2.81
C GLY A 90 -5.97 -9.24 -3.79
N ASN A 91 -5.26 -8.17 -3.46
CA ASN A 91 -5.04 -7.05 -4.35
C ASN A 91 -4.17 -7.45 -5.55
N LEU A 92 -3.11 -8.24 -5.31
CA LEU A 92 -2.28 -8.79 -6.38
C LEU A 92 -3.11 -9.70 -7.31
N SER A 93 -3.92 -10.59 -6.74
CA SER A 93 -4.83 -11.46 -7.52
C SER A 93 -5.87 -10.67 -8.30
N LYS A 94 -6.50 -9.66 -7.69
CA LYS A 94 -7.44 -8.77 -8.39
C LYS A 94 -6.77 -8.02 -9.52
N THR A 95 -5.54 -7.52 -9.30
CA THR A 95 -4.73 -6.85 -10.31
C THR A 95 -4.37 -7.80 -11.45
N ALA A 96 -3.89 -9.01 -11.11
CA ALA A 96 -3.51 -10.02 -12.11
C ALA A 96 -4.69 -10.48 -12.98
N ASN A 97 -5.88 -10.55 -12.41
CA ASN A 97 -7.09 -10.97 -13.11
C ASN A 97 -7.92 -9.80 -13.68
N GLY A 98 -7.45 -8.55 -13.54
CA GLY A 98 -8.17 -7.38 -14.03
C GLY A 98 -9.49 -7.08 -13.28
N ASN A 99 -9.68 -7.62 -12.08
CA ASN A 99 -10.91 -7.50 -11.29
C ASN A 99 -10.83 -6.43 -10.20
N LEU A 100 -10.21 -5.29 -10.47
CA LEU A 100 -10.23 -4.15 -9.56
C LEU A 100 -11.62 -3.51 -9.59
N SER A 101 -12.32 -3.55 -8.47
CA SER A 101 -13.63 -2.91 -8.32
C SER A 101 -13.52 -1.40 -8.51
N GLY A 102 -14.29 -0.84 -9.47
CA GLY A 102 -14.32 0.59 -9.76
C GLY A 102 -13.35 1.06 -10.83
N SER A 103 -12.51 0.19 -11.40
CA SER A 103 -11.61 0.50 -12.51
C SER A 103 -11.96 -0.31 -13.75
N ALA A 104 -11.59 0.19 -14.91
CA ALA A 104 -11.61 -0.62 -16.14
C ALA A 104 -10.80 -1.89 -15.92
N LYS A 105 -11.28 -3.02 -16.43
CA LYS A 105 -10.60 -4.31 -16.31
C LYS A 105 -9.28 -4.26 -17.05
N LEU A 106 -8.18 -4.16 -16.30
CA LEU A 106 -6.84 -4.25 -16.81
C LEU A 106 -6.28 -5.62 -16.44
N ASP A 107 -5.93 -6.44 -17.43
CA ASP A 107 -5.20 -7.67 -17.19
C ASP A 107 -3.74 -7.38 -16.75
N PHE A 108 -3.07 -8.39 -16.25
CA PHE A 108 -1.71 -8.26 -15.73
C PHE A 108 -0.71 -7.82 -16.82
N GLU A 109 -0.88 -8.29 -18.04
CA GLU A 109 -0.02 -7.93 -19.16
C GLU A 109 -0.14 -6.43 -19.46
N THR A 110 -1.37 -5.94 -19.63
CA THR A 110 -1.64 -4.52 -19.84
C THR A 110 -1.15 -3.65 -18.67
N TYR A 111 -1.29 -4.15 -17.43
CA TYR A 111 -0.75 -3.44 -16.26
C TYR A 111 0.78 -3.25 -16.36
N ILE A 112 1.51 -4.31 -16.67
CA ILE A 112 2.98 -4.25 -16.84
C ILE A 112 3.36 -3.37 -18.02
N GLN A 113 2.71 -3.55 -19.17
CA GLN A 113 2.95 -2.71 -20.35
C GLN A 113 2.72 -1.24 -20.06
N ARG A 114 1.67 -0.92 -19.26
CA ARG A 114 1.36 0.45 -18.83
C ARG A 114 2.46 1.05 -17.94
N GLN A 115 3.12 0.25 -17.10
CA GLN A 115 4.23 0.73 -16.28
C GLN A 115 5.44 1.12 -17.16
N TYR A 116 5.78 0.29 -18.15
CA TYR A 116 6.82 0.63 -19.14
C TYR A 116 6.41 1.83 -19.99
N PHE A 117 5.17 1.86 -20.43
CA PHE A 117 4.64 2.95 -21.25
C PHE A 117 4.74 4.31 -20.54
N ARG A 118 4.40 4.36 -19.26
CA ARG A 118 4.59 5.58 -18.45
C ARG A 118 6.05 6.00 -18.34
N GLN A 119 6.98 5.05 -18.25
CA GLN A 119 8.41 5.37 -18.24
C GLN A 119 8.86 5.93 -19.60
N ILE A 120 8.40 5.33 -20.69
CA ILE A 120 8.65 5.81 -22.05
C ILE A 120 8.13 7.24 -22.23
N ILE A 121 6.88 7.51 -21.81
CA ILE A 121 6.29 8.85 -21.88
C ILE A 121 7.11 9.86 -21.08
N ARG A 122 7.57 9.50 -19.88
CA ARG A 122 8.44 10.39 -19.08
C ARG A 122 9.76 10.69 -19.77
N ALA A 123 10.38 9.70 -20.38
CA ALA A 123 11.60 9.88 -21.16
C ALA A 123 11.35 10.71 -22.41
N ALA A 124 10.25 10.47 -23.13
CA ALA A 124 9.82 11.22 -24.30
C ALA A 124 9.59 12.71 -23.97
N ASN A 125 8.85 12.99 -22.90
CA ASN A 125 8.51 14.36 -22.51
C ASN A 125 9.73 15.24 -22.24
N LYS A 126 10.86 14.68 -21.78
CA LYS A 126 12.11 15.44 -21.61
C LYS A 126 12.57 16.10 -22.91
N ARG A 127 12.30 15.48 -24.06
CA ARG A 127 12.64 15.98 -25.37
C ARG A 127 11.50 16.76 -26.00
N LEU A 128 10.27 16.26 -25.84
CA LEU A 128 9.10 16.91 -26.40
C LEU A 128 8.95 18.35 -25.89
N VAL A 129 9.12 18.59 -24.59
CA VAL A 129 9.09 19.94 -23.99
C VAL A 129 10.13 20.87 -24.70
N ARG A 130 11.30 20.36 -25.06
CA ARG A 130 12.31 21.16 -25.77
C ARG A 130 11.91 21.41 -27.22
N MET A 131 11.33 20.41 -27.91
CA MET A 131 10.90 20.53 -29.29
C MET A 131 9.69 21.44 -29.49
N THR A 132 8.80 21.49 -28.48
CA THR A 132 7.54 22.27 -28.48
C THR A 132 7.62 23.55 -27.68
N SER A 133 8.81 23.94 -27.19
CA SER A 133 8.99 25.10 -26.29
C SER A 133 8.06 25.04 -25.04
N GLY A 134 7.70 23.86 -24.59
CA GLY A 134 6.84 23.67 -23.43
C GLY A 134 5.36 23.81 -23.71
N GLU A 135 4.92 23.75 -24.95
CA GLU A 135 3.51 23.91 -25.31
C GLU A 135 2.64 22.77 -24.76
N PHE A 136 3.07 21.53 -24.93
CA PHE A 136 2.33 20.37 -24.45
C PHE A 136 3.24 19.21 -24.03
N ILE A 137 2.68 18.28 -23.24
CA ILE A 137 3.30 17.01 -22.88
C ILE A 137 2.34 15.84 -23.17
N LEU A 138 2.91 14.67 -23.32
CA LEU A 138 2.16 13.42 -23.43
C LEU A 138 1.87 12.87 -22.03
N GLN A 139 0.70 12.28 -21.86
CA GLN A 139 0.34 11.53 -20.67
C GLN A 139 -0.42 10.26 -21.04
N CYS A 140 -0.26 9.23 -20.18
CA CYS A 140 -1.05 8.03 -20.32
C CYS A 140 -2.46 8.31 -19.85
N ARG A 141 -3.48 8.00 -20.65
CA ARG A 141 -4.89 8.18 -20.27
C ARG A 141 -5.19 7.49 -18.94
N ASP A 142 -5.94 8.16 -18.08
CA ASP A 142 -6.33 7.59 -16.79
C ASP A 142 -7.23 6.37 -16.97
N VAL A 143 -7.00 5.37 -16.11
CA VAL A 143 -7.77 4.11 -16.15
C VAL A 143 -9.25 4.33 -15.96
N GLU A 144 -9.63 5.31 -15.15
CA GLU A 144 -11.02 5.68 -14.87
C GLU A 144 -11.77 6.22 -16.09
N LYS A 145 -11.03 6.79 -17.05
CA LYS A 145 -11.57 7.32 -18.31
C LYS A 145 -11.58 6.30 -19.45
N LEU A 146 -11.08 5.09 -19.20
CA LEU A 146 -11.06 4.01 -20.17
C LEU A 146 -12.48 3.41 -20.23
N GLY A 147 -13.13 3.51 -21.37
CA GLY A 147 -14.41 2.86 -21.61
C GLY A 147 -14.33 1.34 -21.47
N SER A 148 -15.46 0.69 -21.24
CA SER A 148 -15.57 -0.75 -21.02
C SER A 148 -15.29 -1.63 -22.26
N GLN A 149 -14.94 -1.06 -23.40
CA GLN A 149 -14.73 -1.76 -24.66
C GLN A 149 -13.29 -1.54 -25.20
N GLY A 150 -12.52 -2.61 -25.26
CA GLY A 150 -11.25 -2.67 -25.98
C GLY A 150 -10.02 -2.87 -25.10
N GLN A 151 -8.88 -3.06 -25.71
CA GLN A 151 -7.56 -3.10 -25.07
C GLN A 151 -7.19 -1.70 -24.51
N ALA A 152 -7.93 -1.30 -23.51
CA ALA A 152 -7.89 0.02 -22.94
C ALA A 152 -6.78 0.07 -21.89
N GLY A 153 -5.63 0.59 -22.23
CA GLY A 153 -4.56 0.69 -21.23
C GLY A 153 -3.34 1.46 -21.70
N LEU A 154 -3.14 1.56 -23.00
CA LEU A 154 -1.97 2.23 -23.61
C LEU A 154 -2.37 3.48 -24.41
N ASP A 155 -3.55 4.05 -24.13
CA ASP A 155 -3.99 5.27 -24.78
C ASP A 155 -3.20 6.47 -24.29
N LEU A 156 -2.90 7.37 -25.23
CA LEU A 156 -2.21 8.63 -25.00
C LEU A 156 -3.19 9.79 -25.03
N ASP A 157 -3.04 10.64 -24.05
CA ASP A 157 -3.61 11.98 -24.03
C ASP A 157 -2.50 13.03 -24.10
N VAL A 158 -2.86 14.22 -24.50
CA VAL A 158 -2.01 15.40 -24.54
C VAL A 158 -2.47 16.38 -23.50
N TYR A 159 -1.57 16.80 -22.64
CA TYR A 159 -1.82 17.87 -21.68
C TYR A 159 -1.20 19.17 -22.22
N HIS A 160 -2.01 20.15 -22.50
CA HIS A 160 -1.60 21.47 -22.97
C HIS A 160 -1.29 22.38 -21.79
N MET A 161 -0.04 22.81 -21.65
CA MET A 161 0.43 23.52 -20.46
C MET A 161 -0.16 24.92 -20.30
N ALA A 162 -0.38 25.63 -21.40
CA ALA A 162 -0.88 27.01 -21.35
C ALA A 162 -2.38 27.10 -21.04
N THR A 163 -3.18 26.10 -21.44
CA THR A 163 -4.64 26.10 -21.27
C THR A 163 -5.14 25.18 -20.16
N ASP A 164 -4.22 24.43 -19.54
CA ASP A 164 -4.53 23.41 -18.50
C ASP A 164 -5.63 22.42 -18.97
N THR A 165 -5.54 21.99 -20.25
CA THR A 165 -6.53 21.11 -20.85
C THR A 165 -5.92 19.79 -21.29
N VAL A 166 -6.70 18.72 -21.14
CA VAL A 166 -6.34 17.37 -21.60
C VAL A 166 -7.18 17.05 -22.84
N ARG A 167 -6.54 16.63 -23.93
CA ARG A 167 -7.19 16.22 -25.18
C ARG A 167 -6.61 14.89 -25.69
N ASP A 168 -7.34 14.20 -26.53
CA ASP A 168 -6.86 12.98 -27.17
C ASP A 168 -5.67 13.30 -28.12
N VAL A 169 -4.65 12.43 -28.13
CA VAL A 169 -3.47 12.57 -29.02
C VAL A 169 -3.84 12.68 -30.50
N LYS A 170 -4.98 12.12 -30.92
CA LYS A 170 -5.51 12.21 -32.28
C LYS A 170 -5.89 13.62 -32.71
N THR A 171 -5.96 14.56 -31.77
CA THR A 171 -6.29 15.98 -32.06
C THR A 171 -5.05 16.81 -32.38
N LEU A 172 -3.86 16.21 -32.32
CA LEU A 172 -2.60 16.86 -32.70
C LEU A 172 -2.58 17.18 -34.18
N SER A 173 -1.98 18.31 -34.55
CA SER A 173 -1.63 18.65 -35.93
C SER A 173 -0.57 17.68 -36.48
N GLY A 174 -0.32 17.69 -37.76
CA GLY A 174 0.69 16.84 -38.40
C GLY A 174 2.09 17.06 -37.78
N GLY A 175 2.48 18.30 -37.58
CA GLY A 175 3.76 18.65 -36.98
C GLY A 175 3.86 18.24 -35.51
N GLU A 176 2.83 18.56 -34.68
CA GLU A 176 2.76 18.13 -33.28
C GLU A 176 2.81 16.61 -33.18
N SER A 177 2.08 15.88 -34.03
CA SER A 177 2.08 14.41 -34.08
C SER A 177 3.44 13.84 -34.39
N PHE A 178 4.16 14.43 -35.35
CA PHE A 178 5.52 14.02 -35.66
C PHE A 178 6.48 14.24 -34.49
N MET A 179 6.47 15.40 -33.85
CA MET A 179 7.28 15.67 -32.65
C MET A 179 6.94 14.73 -31.49
N ALA A 180 5.69 14.42 -31.29
CA ALA A 180 5.23 13.47 -30.28
C ALA A 180 5.74 12.05 -30.59
N ALA A 181 5.58 11.58 -31.84
CA ALA A 181 6.04 10.27 -32.29
C ALA A 181 7.57 10.13 -32.19
N LEU A 182 8.30 11.15 -32.65
CA LEU A 182 9.77 11.19 -32.56
C LEU A 182 10.22 11.11 -31.08
N SER A 183 9.62 11.91 -30.22
CA SER A 183 9.92 11.91 -28.79
C SER A 183 9.63 10.55 -28.14
N MET A 184 8.54 9.89 -28.53
CA MET A 184 8.19 8.56 -28.06
C MET A 184 9.16 7.49 -28.50
N ALA A 185 9.60 7.52 -29.78
CA ALA A 185 10.61 6.61 -30.32
C ALA A 185 11.95 6.75 -29.58
N LEU A 186 12.39 8.00 -29.36
CA LEU A 186 13.58 8.28 -28.55
C LEU A 186 13.46 7.85 -27.11
N GLY A 187 12.29 8.08 -26.48
CA GLY A 187 11.98 7.63 -25.12
C GLY A 187 11.98 6.11 -24.99
N LEU A 188 11.42 5.40 -25.98
CA LEU A 188 11.45 3.93 -26.04
C LEU A 188 12.89 3.43 -26.14
N SER A 189 13.70 4.03 -27.04
CA SER A 189 15.12 3.69 -27.20
C SER A 189 15.88 3.80 -25.87
N ASP A 190 15.67 4.87 -25.11
CA ASP A 190 16.30 5.05 -23.80
C ASP A 190 15.89 3.97 -22.79
N ILE A 191 14.61 3.65 -22.74
CA ILE A 191 14.11 2.63 -21.78
C ILE A 191 14.63 1.25 -22.14
N VAL A 192 14.66 0.89 -23.44
CA VAL A 192 15.20 -0.40 -23.90
C VAL A 192 16.68 -0.52 -23.53
N GLN A 193 17.47 0.51 -23.78
CA GLN A 193 18.91 0.51 -23.45
C GLN A 193 19.13 0.38 -21.93
N ASN A 194 18.36 1.10 -21.12
CA ASN A 194 18.51 1.08 -19.67
C ASN A 194 18.02 -0.23 -19.02
N THR A 195 17.03 -0.89 -19.62
CA THR A 195 16.41 -2.09 -19.03
C THR A 195 17.12 -3.36 -19.48
N ALA A 196 17.55 -3.44 -20.72
CA ALA A 196 18.14 -4.65 -21.31
C ALA A 196 19.66 -4.79 -21.11
N GLY A 197 20.32 -3.79 -20.52
CA GLY A 197 21.74 -3.81 -20.09
C GLY A 197 22.81 -4.21 -21.12
N ALA A 198 22.40 -4.84 -22.21
CA ALA A 198 23.29 -5.37 -23.25
C ALA A 198 22.87 -4.94 -24.67
N ILE A 199 21.74 -4.23 -24.82
CA ILE A 199 21.27 -3.79 -26.12
C ILE A 199 21.62 -2.31 -26.27
N HIS A 200 22.60 -2.00 -27.15
CA HIS A 200 22.92 -0.65 -27.57
C HIS A 200 22.18 -0.35 -28.86
N LEU A 201 21.38 0.69 -28.87
CA LEU A 201 20.73 1.21 -30.07
C LEU A 201 21.55 2.41 -30.55
N ASP A 202 22.65 2.08 -31.25
CA ASP A 202 23.63 3.09 -31.69
C ASP A 202 23.24 3.78 -33.00
N THR A 203 22.23 3.24 -33.69
CA THR A 203 21.77 3.74 -34.97
C THR A 203 20.27 3.90 -35.01
N MET A 204 19.78 5.03 -35.49
CA MET A 204 18.37 5.33 -35.70
C MET A 204 18.16 5.96 -37.08
N PHE A 205 17.16 5.48 -37.81
CA PHE A 205 16.72 6.09 -39.06
C PHE A 205 15.32 6.68 -38.88
N ILE A 206 15.19 7.93 -39.34
CA ILE A 206 13.95 8.68 -39.38
C ILE A 206 13.56 8.87 -40.83
N ASP A 207 12.44 8.25 -41.23
CA ASP A 207 11.95 8.31 -42.59
C ASP A 207 10.80 9.31 -42.68
N GLU A 208 11.05 10.40 -43.44
CA GLU A 208 10.11 11.50 -43.67
C GLU A 208 9.65 12.23 -42.39
N GLY A 209 8.56 12.96 -42.41
CA GLY A 209 7.89 13.61 -41.26
C GLY A 209 8.27 15.09 -41.06
N PHE A 210 9.46 15.51 -41.44
CA PHE A 210 9.92 16.89 -41.25
C PHE A 210 9.20 17.91 -42.17
N GLY A 211 8.60 17.45 -43.26
CA GLY A 211 7.80 18.29 -44.15
C GLY A 211 6.48 18.83 -43.54
N SER A 212 6.03 18.25 -42.46
CA SER A 212 4.84 18.70 -41.75
C SER A 212 5.12 19.75 -40.65
N LEU A 213 6.41 20.06 -40.41
CA LEU A 213 6.86 21.05 -39.43
C LEU A 213 7.00 22.43 -40.05
N ASP A 214 6.64 23.45 -39.27
CA ASP A 214 7.06 24.81 -39.55
C ASP A 214 8.59 24.96 -39.31
N ASP A 215 9.15 26.06 -39.74
CA ASP A 215 10.61 26.29 -39.68
C ASP A 215 11.14 26.27 -38.25
N VAL A 216 10.41 26.85 -37.30
CA VAL A 216 10.82 26.93 -35.89
C VAL A 216 10.84 25.53 -35.26
N SER A 217 9.77 24.76 -35.45
CA SER A 217 9.61 23.40 -34.91
C SER A 217 10.63 22.45 -35.55
N ARG A 218 10.93 22.62 -36.84
CA ARG A 218 11.94 21.85 -37.57
C ARG A 218 13.34 22.08 -36.99
N ASP A 219 13.72 23.34 -36.81
CA ASP A 219 15.02 23.70 -36.22
C ASP A 219 15.17 23.15 -34.79
N GLN A 220 14.10 23.19 -34.00
CA GLN A 220 14.13 22.63 -32.64
C GLN A 220 14.28 21.11 -32.66
N ALA A 221 13.57 20.40 -33.53
CA ALA A 221 13.70 18.95 -33.70
C ALA A 221 15.13 18.56 -34.11
N ILE A 222 15.72 19.27 -35.08
CA ILE A 222 17.09 19.01 -35.54
C ILE A 222 18.10 19.25 -34.40
N ARG A 223 17.97 20.33 -33.63
CA ARG A 223 18.85 20.56 -32.47
C ARG A 223 18.79 19.41 -31.47
N VAL A 224 17.59 18.89 -31.16
CA VAL A 224 17.45 17.74 -30.28
C VAL A 224 18.10 16.49 -30.87
N LEU A 225 18.01 16.28 -32.17
CA LEU A 225 18.66 15.14 -32.84
C LEU A 225 20.19 15.28 -32.87
N ASN A 226 20.71 16.48 -33.12
CA ASN A 226 22.16 16.76 -33.09
C ASN A 226 22.72 16.53 -31.66
N ASP A 227 22.02 17.00 -30.60
CA ASP A 227 22.41 16.72 -29.21
C ASP A 227 22.46 15.21 -28.88
N LEU A 228 21.75 14.37 -29.62
CA LEU A 228 21.77 12.92 -29.49
C LEU A 228 22.86 12.26 -30.33
N ALA A 229 23.13 12.79 -31.52
CA ALA A 229 24.20 12.31 -32.37
C ALA A 229 25.60 12.53 -31.76
N ASP A 230 25.77 13.63 -30.99
CA ASP A 230 27.01 13.94 -30.26
C ASP A 230 27.32 12.93 -29.13
N LYS A 231 26.39 12.02 -28.80
CA LYS A 231 26.49 11.02 -27.71
C LYS A 231 26.64 9.60 -28.22
N ASP A 232 27.52 9.37 -29.19
CA ASP A 232 27.80 8.04 -29.76
C ASP A 232 26.62 7.37 -30.50
N ARG A 233 25.69 8.16 -31.06
CA ARG A 233 24.59 7.64 -31.87
C ARG A 233 24.64 8.13 -33.30
N LEU A 234 24.50 7.22 -34.23
CA LEU A 234 24.31 7.56 -35.65
C LEU A 234 22.82 7.80 -35.92
N ILE A 235 22.48 9.03 -36.33
CA ILE A 235 21.12 9.38 -36.73
C ILE A 235 21.09 9.63 -38.22
N GLY A 236 20.36 8.79 -38.96
CA GLY A 236 20.11 8.95 -40.38
C GLY A 236 18.72 9.55 -40.60
N ILE A 237 18.62 10.57 -41.42
CA ILE A 237 17.36 11.19 -41.81
C ILE A 237 17.14 10.98 -43.29
N ILE A 238 16.03 10.39 -43.68
CA ILE A 238 15.58 10.25 -45.05
C ILE A 238 14.52 11.33 -45.28
N SER A 239 14.81 12.25 -46.19
CA SER A 239 13.90 13.36 -46.47
C SER A 239 14.07 13.94 -47.86
N HIS A 240 12.98 14.47 -48.39
CA HIS A 240 12.98 15.25 -49.62
C HIS A 240 12.97 16.77 -49.37
N VAL A 241 12.94 17.21 -48.10
CA VAL A 241 12.87 18.61 -47.69
C VAL A 241 14.19 19.30 -47.96
N ASN A 242 14.17 20.39 -48.77
CA ASN A 242 15.40 21.08 -49.20
C ASN A 242 16.09 21.80 -48.04
N GLU A 243 15.34 22.38 -47.14
CA GLU A 243 15.85 23.11 -45.97
C GLU A 243 16.69 22.20 -45.07
N LEU A 244 16.31 20.91 -44.94
CA LEU A 244 17.11 19.91 -44.23
C LEU A 244 18.44 19.61 -44.89
N LYS A 245 18.50 19.69 -46.23
CA LYS A 245 19.73 19.46 -46.97
C LYS A 245 20.78 20.54 -46.70
N GLU A 246 20.36 21.73 -46.31
CA GLU A 246 21.29 22.82 -46.00
C GLU A 246 21.83 22.74 -44.59
N GLN A 247 21.09 22.09 -43.68
CA GLN A 247 21.44 22.00 -42.26
C GLN A 247 22.27 20.76 -41.88
N ILE A 248 22.37 19.79 -42.80
CA ILE A 248 23.09 18.54 -42.54
C ILE A 248 24.32 18.46 -43.44
N ASP A 249 25.51 18.33 -42.83
CA ASP A 249 26.76 18.32 -43.55
C ASP A 249 26.98 17.06 -44.38
N HIS A 250 26.76 15.89 -43.81
CA HIS A 250 27.00 14.61 -44.46
C HIS A 250 25.73 14.05 -45.11
N LYS A 251 25.73 13.97 -46.43
CA LYS A 251 24.56 13.59 -47.25
C LYS A 251 24.86 12.44 -48.20
N LEU A 252 23.91 11.49 -48.23
CA LEU A 252 23.87 10.43 -49.22
C LEU A 252 22.78 10.78 -50.25
N VAL A 253 23.19 11.22 -51.44
CA VAL A 253 22.27 11.63 -52.49
C VAL A 253 21.92 10.45 -53.36
N VAL A 254 20.65 10.11 -53.43
CA VAL A 254 20.11 9.04 -54.28
C VAL A 254 19.43 9.68 -55.48
N LYS A 255 19.92 9.35 -56.70
CA LYS A 255 19.32 9.82 -57.96
C LYS A 255 18.78 8.61 -58.73
N LYS A 256 17.55 8.71 -59.19
CA LYS A 256 16.90 7.71 -60.04
C LYS A 256 17.13 8.10 -61.52
N ASN A 257 17.67 7.17 -62.28
CA ASN A 257 17.91 7.33 -63.73
C ASN A 257 17.15 6.23 -64.46
N GLU A 258 17.07 6.32 -65.80
CA GLU A 258 16.43 5.31 -66.65
C GLU A 258 17.06 3.91 -66.52
N LYS A 259 18.33 3.81 -66.12
CA LYS A 259 19.07 2.56 -65.90
C LYS A 259 19.10 2.06 -64.46
N GLY A 260 18.39 2.71 -63.56
CA GLY A 260 18.34 2.36 -62.12
C GLY A 260 18.66 3.56 -61.25
N SER A 261 18.97 3.29 -59.97
CA SER A 261 19.31 4.31 -58.98
C SER A 261 20.81 4.37 -58.77
N SER A 262 21.34 5.59 -58.67
CA SER A 262 22.74 5.85 -58.32
C SER A 262 22.84 6.60 -57.02
N VAL A 263 23.90 6.34 -56.26
CA VAL A 263 24.15 6.91 -54.94
C VAL A 263 25.50 7.66 -54.98
N SER A 264 25.52 8.84 -54.38
CA SER A 264 26.75 9.63 -54.25
C SER A 264 26.81 10.32 -52.87
N TRP A 265 27.99 10.37 -52.27
CA TRP A 265 28.24 11.17 -51.09
C TRP A 265 28.38 12.65 -51.46
N SER A 266 27.79 13.52 -50.62
CA SER A 266 28.04 14.94 -50.58
C SER A 266 28.52 15.28 -49.18
N LEU A 267 29.75 15.73 -49.09
CA LEU A 267 30.43 16.19 -47.88
C LEU A 267 30.44 17.70 -47.88
#